data_4154a1517ed741cbf343d06ab67b59cd
#
_entry.id   4154a1517ed741cbf343d06ab67b59cd
#
_cell.length_a   1.000
_cell.length_b   1.000
_cell.length_c   1.000
_cell.angle_alpha   90.00
_cell.angle_beta   90.00
_cell.angle_gamma   90.00
#
_symmetry.space_group_name_H-M   'P 1'
#
loop_
_entity.id
_entity.type
_entity.pdbx_description
1 polymer ?
#
loop_
_entity_poly.entity_id
_entity_poly.type
_entity_poly.pdbx_seq_one_letter_code
_entity_poly.pdbx_strand_id
1 'polypeptide(L)'
;MSDPTQIAQRETGAVSRNATEEKTRRLKLNPAVDIFEDSQGVTLLADLPGVTRERLEVSVHDGSLTIEAESAVPTPANLHLSHAEIRAPYFSRQFAVSDDFDTSRIEANLKEGVLKLTIPRREEAKPRRIEVSVG
;
A
#
# COMPACT_ATOMS: atom_id res chain seq x y z
N MET A 1 -8.78 12.75 -39.48
CA MET A 1 -7.51 12.26 -40.00
C MET A 1 -6.57 11.97 -38.82
N SER A 2 -6.13 10.75 -38.70
CA SER A 2 -5.30 10.40 -37.57
C SER A 2 -3.86 10.86 -37.77
N ASP A 3 -3.33 11.45 -36.74
CA ASP A 3 -1.99 11.95 -36.70
C ASP A 3 -1.01 10.79 -36.57
N PRO A 4 0.00 10.68 -37.42
CA PRO A 4 1.01 9.65 -37.28
C PRO A 4 1.70 9.65 -35.92
N THR A 5 1.83 10.83 -35.33
CA THR A 5 2.42 10.96 -33.98
C THR A 5 1.56 10.28 -32.94
N GLN A 6 0.26 10.35 -33.08
CA GLN A 6 -0.64 9.67 -32.17
C GLN A 6 -0.53 8.15 -32.28
N ILE A 7 -0.33 7.66 -33.47
CA ILE A 7 -0.16 6.23 -33.68
C ILE A 7 1.14 5.75 -33.02
N ALA A 8 2.21 6.51 -33.19
CA ALA A 8 3.47 6.19 -32.58
C ALA A 8 3.38 6.22 -31.06
N GLN A 9 2.67 7.20 -30.52
CA GLN A 9 2.44 7.29 -29.10
C GLN A 9 1.63 6.11 -28.58
N ARG A 10 0.67 5.64 -29.36
CA ARG A 10 -0.10 4.48 -28.99
C ARG A 10 0.77 3.24 -28.90
N GLU A 11 1.67 3.07 -29.83
CA GLU A 11 2.56 1.92 -29.81
C GLU A 11 3.49 1.94 -28.62
N THR A 12 4.06 3.10 -28.33
CA THR A 12 4.89 3.27 -27.14
C THR A 12 4.07 3.08 -25.87
N GLY A 13 2.87 3.62 -25.84
CA GLY A 13 1.98 3.46 -24.72
C GLY A 13 1.49 2.03 -24.54
N ALA A 14 1.43 1.25 -25.63
CA ALA A 14 0.99 -0.13 -25.54
C ALA A 14 1.96 -1.00 -24.75
N VAL A 15 3.27 -0.75 -24.86
CA VAL A 15 4.26 -1.51 -24.11
C VAL A 15 4.15 -1.25 -22.62
N SER A 16 4.03 0.01 -22.22
CA SER A 16 3.80 0.36 -20.82
C SER A 16 2.43 -0.11 -20.35
N ARG A 17 1.46 -0.01 -21.22
CA ARG A 17 0.10 -0.38 -20.92
C ARG A 17 -0.05 -1.86 -20.67
N ASN A 18 0.72 -2.69 -21.36
CA ASN A 18 0.65 -4.13 -21.14
C ASN A 18 1.05 -4.52 -19.73
N ALA A 19 2.10 -3.91 -19.19
CA ALA A 19 2.50 -4.16 -17.82
C ALA A 19 1.43 -3.69 -16.82
N THR A 20 0.82 -2.53 -17.09
CA THR A 20 -0.24 -2.00 -16.26
C THR A 20 -1.49 -2.86 -16.37
N GLU A 21 -1.82 -3.30 -17.58
CA GLU A 21 -2.98 -4.15 -17.80
C GLU A 21 -2.85 -5.50 -17.13
N GLU A 22 -1.66 -6.07 -17.05
CA GLU A 22 -1.47 -7.30 -16.32
C GLU A 22 -1.78 -7.15 -14.85
N LYS A 23 -1.36 -6.05 -14.24
CA LYS A 23 -1.70 -5.74 -12.86
C LYS A 23 -3.20 -5.49 -12.71
N THR A 24 -3.80 -4.83 -13.68
CA THR A 24 -5.22 -4.52 -13.64
C THR A 24 -6.09 -5.73 -13.87
N ARG A 25 -5.63 -6.69 -14.67
CA ARG A 25 -6.37 -7.92 -14.90
C ARG A 25 -6.45 -8.78 -13.66
N ARG A 26 -5.49 -8.66 -12.77
CA ARG A 26 -5.58 -9.29 -11.47
C ARG A 26 -6.70 -8.63 -10.70
N LEU A 27 -7.34 -9.40 -9.86
CA LEU A 27 -8.36 -8.83 -9.00
C LEU A 27 -7.69 -7.87 -8.03
N LYS A 28 -7.83 -6.59 -8.31
CA LYS A 28 -7.26 -5.55 -7.47
C LYS A 28 -8.21 -5.24 -6.34
N LEU A 29 -7.73 -5.40 -5.13
CA LEU A 29 -8.52 -5.20 -3.94
C LEU A 29 -7.94 -4.07 -3.09
N ASN A 30 -8.83 -3.31 -2.48
CA ASN A 30 -8.45 -2.41 -1.42
C ASN A 30 -8.55 -3.19 -0.12
N PRO A 31 -7.43 -3.41 0.58
CA PRO A 31 -7.50 -4.13 1.83
C PRO A 31 -8.26 -3.34 2.89
N ALA A 32 -8.93 -4.04 3.77
CA ALA A 32 -9.54 -3.41 4.93
C ALA A 32 -8.41 -2.93 5.84
N VAL A 33 -8.51 -1.68 6.27
CA VAL A 33 -7.46 -1.06 7.06
C VAL A 33 -8.07 -0.36 8.27
N ASP A 34 -7.51 -0.62 9.44
CA ASP A 34 -7.84 0.12 10.66
C ASP A 34 -6.64 0.97 11.03
N ILE A 35 -6.90 2.21 11.41
CA ILE A 35 -5.85 3.15 11.77
C ILE A 35 -6.11 3.67 13.17
N PHE A 36 -5.09 3.57 14.02
CA PHE A 36 -5.14 4.05 15.39
C PHE A 36 -4.03 5.06 15.59
N GLU A 37 -4.37 6.23 16.07
CA GLU A 37 -3.40 7.29 16.31
C GLU A 37 -3.44 7.68 17.77
N ASP A 38 -2.26 7.84 18.37
CA ASP A 38 -2.13 8.34 19.72
C ASP A 38 -0.97 9.34 19.78
N SER A 39 -0.60 9.75 21.00
CA SER A 39 0.47 10.72 21.18
C SER A 39 1.84 10.21 20.80
N GLN A 40 2.02 8.89 20.70
CA GLN A 40 3.30 8.27 20.39
C GLN A 40 3.48 7.99 18.92
N GLY A 41 2.40 7.83 18.19
CA GLY A 41 2.49 7.52 16.78
C GLY A 41 1.19 6.99 16.23
N VAL A 42 1.28 6.35 15.09
CA VAL A 42 0.13 5.76 14.42
C VAL A 42 0.40 4.29 14.18
N THR A 43 -0.63 3.48 14.39
CA THR A 43 -0.62 2.06 14.10
C THR A 43 -1.66 1.77 13.04
N LEU A 44 -1.27 1.05 12.02
CA LEU A 44 -2.13 0.70 10.92
C LEU A 44 -2.19 -0.82 10.82
N LEU A 45 -3.41 -1.34 10.76
CA LEU A 45 -3.63 -2.79 10.59
C LEU A 45 -4.32 -3.01 9.26
N ALA A 46 -3.69 -3.79 8.40
CA ALA A 46 -4.25 -4.10 7.09
C ALA A 46 -4.46 -5.59 6.95
N ASP A 47 -5.65 -5.97 6.47
CA ASP A 47 -5.96 -7.36 6.19
C ASP A 47 -5.46 -7.73 4.81
N LEU A 48 -4.50 -8.63 4.77
CA LEU A 48 -3.89 -9.09 3.52
C LEU A 48 -3.91 -10.61 3.49
N PRO A 49 -5.09 -11.21 3.34
CA PRO A 49 -5.21 -12.66 3.41
C PRO A 49 -4.40 -13.35 2.32
N GLY A 50 -3.66 -14.36 2.71
CA GLY A 50 -2.86 -15.14 1.78
C GLY A 50 -1.55 -14.49 1.34
N VAL A 51 -1.21 -13.34 1.90
CA VAL A 51 0.01 -12.63 1.55
C VAL A 51 1.17 -13.11 2.41
N THR A 52 2.29 -13.41 1.77
CA THR A 52 3.54 -13.73 2.44
C THR A 52 4.47 -12.53 2.42
N ARG A 53 5.49 -12.57 3.26
CA ARG A 53 6.49 -11.50 3.32
C ARG A 53 7.12 -11.22 1.97
N GLU A 54 7.40 -12.25 1.22
CA GLU A 54 8.09 -12.14 -0.05
C GLU A 54 7.25 -11.45 -1.11
N ARG A 55 5.94 -11.38 -0.89
CA ARG A 55 5.00 -10.79 -1.83
C ARG A 55 4.42 -9.48 -1.34
N LEU A 56 4.99 -8.94 -0.28
CA LEU A 56 4.54 -7.69 0.33
C LEU A 56 5.61 -6.63 0.14
N GLU A 57 5.18 -5.46 -0.30
CA GLU A 57 6.06 -4.32 -0.42
C GLU A 57 5.42 -3.12 0.26
N VAL A 58 6.16 -2.49 1.16
CA VAL A 58 5.74 -1.28 1.82
C VAL A 58 6.78 -0.22 1.53
N SER A 59 6.36 0.90 1.01
CA SER A 59 7.28 1.96 0.64
C SER A 59 6.74 3.33 1.04
N VAL A 60 7.64 4.27 1.24
CA VAL A 60 7.30 5.66 1.54
C VAL A 60 8.05 6.54 0.56
N HIS A 61 7.33 7.44 -0.07
CA HIS A 61 7.90 8.39 -1.01
C HIS A 61 7.10 9.68 -0.97
N ASP A 62 7.79 10.79 -0.75
CA ASP A 62 7.17 12.12 -0.74
C ASP A 62 5.93 12.22 0.16
N GLY A 63 6.05 11.68 1.36
CA GLY A 63 4.94 11.73 2.31
C GLY A 63 3.80 10.78 2.00
N SER A 64 4.01 9.85 1.10
CA SER A 64 3.01 8.86 0.72
C SER A 64 3.48 7.47 1.12
N LEU A 65 2.65 6.77 1.86
CA LEU A 65 2.89 5.38 2.24
C LEU A 65 2.10 4.49 1.30
N THR A 66 2.78 3.56 0.66
CA THR A 66 2.14 2.64 -0.28
C THR A 66 2.34 1.21 0.20
N ILE A 67 1.24 0.46 0.23
CA ILE A 67 1.25 -0.96 0.55
C ILE A 67 0.82 -1.68 -0.72
N GLU A 68 1.66 -2.58 -1.21
CA GLU A 68 1.34 -3.42 -2.35
C GLU A 68 1.64 -4.86 -1.99
N ALA A 69 0.70 -5.74 -2.31
CA ALA A 69 0.84 -7.12 -1.94
C ALA A 69 0.11 -8.02 -2.93
N GLU A 70 0.64 -9.21 -3.09
CA GLU A 70 0.05 -10.21 -3.95
C GLU A 70 -0.26 -11.44 -3.12
N SER A 71 -1.51 -11.86 -3.11
CA SER A 71 -1.89 -13.06 -2.38
C SER A 71 -1.36 -14.30 -3.11
N ALA A 72 -0.92 -15.28 -2.34
CA ALA A 72 -0.52 -16.56 -2.91
C ALA A 72 -1.72 -17.48 -3.16
N VAL A 73 -2.87 -17.12 -2.60
CA VAL A 73 -4.06 -17.96 -2.67
C VAL A 73 -5.09 -17.34 -3.61
N PRO A 74 -5.48 -18.02 -4.70
CA PRO A 74 -6.53 -17.53 -5.57
C PRO A 74 -7.87 -17.45 -4.80
N THR A 75 -8.67 -16.46 -5.15
CA THR A 75 -10.00 -16.38 -4.56
C THR A 75 -10.92 -17.42 -5.16
N PRO A 76 -11.90 -17.90 -4.40
CA PRO A 76 -12.87 -18.86 -4.93
C PRO A 76 -13.64 -18.36 -6.14
N ALA A 77 -13.81 -17.06 -6.25
CA ALA A 77 -14.50 -16.46 -7.41
C ALA A 77 -13.80 -16.79 -8.71
N ASN A 78 -12.51 -17.03 -8.66
CA ASN A 78 -11.73 -17.37 -9.85
C ASN A 78 -12.08 -18.74 -10.41
N LEU A 79 -12.75 -19.57 -9.66
CA LEU A 79 -13.12 -20.90 -10.10
C LEU A 79 -14.12 -20.87 -11.24
N HIS A 80 -14.86 -19.79 -11.36
CA HIS A 80 -15.84 -19.63 -12.43
C HIS A 80 -15.25 -19.03 -13.68
N LEU A 81 -14.05 -18.52 -13.58
CA LEU A 81 -13.38 -17.99 -14.74
C LEU A 81 -12.77 -19.13 -15.49
N SER A 82 -13.18 -19.27 -16.69
CA SER A 82 -12.48 -20.16 -17.56
C SER A 82 -11.13 -19.57 -17.81
N HIS A 83 -10.20 -20.35 -17.86
CA HIS A 83 -8.93 -20.05 -18.37
C HIS A 83 -7.95 -19.47 -17.46
N ALA A 84 -6.99 -19.16 -18.08
CA ALA A 84 -5.70 -18.76 -17.64
C ALA A 84 -5.70 -17.49 -16.81
N GLU A 85 -6.83 -16.87 -16.67
CA GLU A 85 -6.95 -15.64 -15.92
C GLU A 85 -7.09 -15.84 -14.43
N ILE A 86 -7.03 -17.06 -13.97
CA ILE A 86 -7.05 -17.31 -12.54
C ILE A 86 -5.74 -16.83 -11.96
N ARG A 87 -5.79 -15.67 -11.35
CA ARG A 87 -4.63 -15.08 -10.71
C ARG A 87 -4.96 -14.70 -9.29
N ALA A 88 -3.94 -14.71 -8.46
CA ALA A 88 -4.10 -14.32 -7.07
C ALA A 88 -4.48 -12.84 -6.98
N PRO A 89 -5.26 -12.46 -5.98
CA PRO A 89 -5.61 -11.06 -5.78
C PRO A 89 -4.39 -10.19 -5.55
N TYR A 90 -4.50 -8.97 -6.00
CA TYR A 90 -3.48 -7.95 -5.80
C TYR A 90 -4.04 -6.87 -4.89
N PHE A 91 -3.39 -6.63 -3.79
CA PHE A 91 -3.81 -5.61 -2.83
C PHE A 91 -2.96 -4.35 -3.02
N SER A 92 -3.62 -3.21 -3.00
CA SER A 92 -2.92 -1.94 -3.12
C SER A 92 -3.63 -0.89 -2.29
N ARG A 93 -2.87 -0.17 -1.50
CA ARG A 93 -3.41 0.91 -0.68
C ARG A 93 -2.37 2.00 -0.53
N GLN A 94 -2.80 3.25 -0.58
CA GLN A 94 -1.92 4.39 -0.45
C GLN A 94 -2.47 5.37 0.57
N PHE A 95 -1.59 5.90 1.41
CA PHE A 95 -1.97 6.84 2.45
C PHE A 95 -1.03 8.04 2.45
N ALA A 96 -1.58 9.20 2.74
CA ALA A 96 -0.77 10.37 3.02
C ALA A 96 -0.29 10.28 4.46
N VAL A 97 0.97 10.55 4.68
CA VAL A 97 1.58 10.52 6.01
C VAL A 97 2.02 11.94 6.37
N SER A 98 1.54 12.42 7.50
CA SER A 98 1.90 13.74 7.99
C SER A 98 3.40 13.83 8.33
N ASP A 99 3.96 15.01 8.20
CA ASP A 99 5.34 15.27 8.60
C ASP A 99 5.59 15.08 10.09
N ASP A 100 4.53 15.00 10.88
CA ASP A 100 4.66 14.72 12.31
C ASP A 100 5.14 13.32 12.61
N PHE A 101 5.10 12.43 11.64
CA PHE A 101 5.51 11.04 11.83
C PHE A 101 6.89 10.79 11.24
N ASP A 102 7.65 9.98 11.94
CA ASP A 102 9.00 9.63 11.51
C ASP A 102 8.97 8.37 10.66
N THR A 103 8.92 8.56 9.35
CA THR A 103 8.83 7.46 8.41
C THR A 103 10.11 6.66 8.29
N SER A 104 11.22 7.18 8.81
CA SER A 104 12.48 6.44 8.83
C SER A 104 12.50 5.35 9.89
N ARG A 105 11.54 5.36 10.80
CA ARG A 105 11.46 4.42 11.90
C ARG A 105 10.22 3.55 11.85
N ILE A 106 9.69 3.35 10.68
CA ILE A 106 8.53 2.48 10.50
C ILE A 106 8.89 1.04 10.83
N GLU A 107 8.05 0.41 11.61
CA GLU A 107 8.15 -1.01 11.88
C GLU A 107 6.98 -1.73 11.22
N ALA A 108 7.26 -2.84 10.57
CA ALA A 108 6.25 -3.63 9.88
C ALA A 108 6.31 -5.07 10.35
N ASN A 109 5.15 -5.62 10.64
CA ASN A 109 5.03 -7.01 11.05
C ASN A 109 3.84 -7.64 10.32
N LEU A 110 4.10 -8.75 9.65
CA LEU A 110 3.07 -9.51 8.96
C LEU A 110 2.87 -10.83 9.71
N LYS A 111 1.65 -11.07 10.16
CA LYS A 111 1.33 -12.29 10.88
C LYS A 111 -0.07 -12.75 10.48
N GLU A 112 -0.15 -13.97 9.98
CA GLU A 112 -1.42 -14.59 9.63
C GLU A 112 -2.29 -13.72 8.74
N GLY A 113 -1.68 -13.10 7.73
CA GLY A 113 -2.40 -12.25 6.80
C GLY A 113 -2.76 -10.88 7.31
N VAL A 114 -2.25 -10.49 8.48
CA VAL A 114 -2.48 -9.15 9.02
C VAL A 114 -1.16 -8.41 9.07
N LEU A 115 -1.12 -7.29 8.36
CA LEU A 115 0.04 -6.41 8.38
C LEU A 115 -0.17 -5.34 9.44
N LYS A 116 0.78 -5.24 10.37
CA LYS A 116 0.80 -4.20 11.37
C LYS A 116 1.94 -3.25 11.06
N LEU A 117 1.62 -2.01 10.78
CA LEU A 117 2.61 -0.95 10.58
C LEU A 117 2.54 0.00 11.76
N THR A 118 3.70 0.30 12.33
CA THR A 118 3.79 1.27 13.41
C THR A 118 4.73 2.38 12.97
N ILE A 119 4.23 3.60 12.99
CA ILE A 119 5.01 4.78 12.61
C ILE A 119 5.06 5.69 13.82
N PRO A 120 6.24 5.86 14.43
CA PRO A 120 6.33 6.73 15.59
C PRO A 120 6.21 8.20 15.20
N ARG A 121 5.71 8.98 16.12
CA ARG A 121 5.67 10.42 15.94
C ARG A 121 7.07 10.97 16.16
N ARG A 122 7.43 12.01 15.42
CA ARG A 122 8.72 12.67 15.61
C ARG A 122 8.78 13.23 17.03
N GLU A 123 9.97 13.23 17.61
CA GLU A 123 10.12 13.76 18.96
C GLU A 123 9.63 15.19 19.07
N GLU A 124 9.89 16.00 18.05
CA GLU A 124 9.46 17.39 18.02
C GLU A 124 7.94 17.54 17.97
N ALA A 125 7.23 16.52 17.48
CA ALA A 125 5.79 16.55 17.34
C ALA A 125 5.07 15.90 18.50
N LYS A 126 5.80 15.25 19.43
CA LYS A 126 5.18 14.65 20.60
C LYS A 126 4.77 15.71 21.61
N PRO A 127 3.68 15.51 22.34
CA PRO A 127 3.31 16.42 23.40
C PRO A 127 4.45 16.56 24.40
N ARG A 128 4.72 17.78 24.77
CA ARG A 128 5.74 18.09 25.77
C ARG A 128 5.10 18.68 27.01
N ARG A 129 5.62 18.30 28.13
CA ARG A 129 5.23 18.91 29.37
C ARG A 129 6.05 20.20 29.53
N ILE A 130 5.36 21.28 29.74
CA ILE A 130 6.01 22.59 29.91
C ILE A 130 6.00 22.92 31.39
N GLU A 131 7.17 23.19 31.94
CA GLU A 131 7.27 23.65 33.31
C GLU A 131 6.86 25.11 33.37
N VAL A 132 5.99 25.39 34.32
CA VAL A 132 5.54 26.75 34.55
C VAL A 132 6.24 27.27 35.78
N SER A 133 7.01 28.35 35.59
CA SER A 133 7.63 29.00 36.75
C SER A 133 6.70 30.10 37.21
N VAL A 134 6.64 30.25 38.53
CA VAL A 134 5.84 31.26 39.19
C VAL A 134 6.79 32.26 39.81
N GLY A 135 6.59 33.51 39.47
CA GLY A 135 7.48 34.39 40.13
C GLY A 135 7.52 35.77 39.70
#